data_2f1a3de84c5a675484d01b08a14fc1fb
#
_entry.id   2f1a3de84c5a675484d01b08a14fc1fb
#
_cell.length_a   1.000
_cell.length_b   1.000
_cell.length_c   1.000
_cell.angle_alpha   90.00
_cell.angle_beta   90.00
_cell.angle_gamma   90.00
#
_symmetry.space_group_name_H-M   'P 1'
#
loop_
_entity.id
_entity.type
_entity.pdbx_description
1 polymer ?
#
loop_
_entity_poly.entity_id
_entity_poly.type
_entity_poly.pdbx_seq_one_letter_code
_entity_poly.pdbx_strand_id
1 'polypeptide(L)'
;MLRARDAMDRAYAEPLDVRTVAAVAHVCEAYFIRTFRAVFGETPNRYLQRRRVERSMFLLRETDRSVTDICLDVGFTSLGTFSRLFREIVGETPSGYRQGHGPIVAPHCVQLAAMRPVVAAGTRAESSSFREAIGASAPVG
;
A
#
# COMPACT_ATOMS: atom_id res chain seq x y z
N MET A 1 6.67 6.54 15.38
CA MET A 1 6.50 5.33 14.55
C MET A 1 5.09 5.20 13.97
N LEU A 2 4.02 5.30 14.75
CA LEU A 2 2.64 5.18 14.25
C LEU A 2 2.30 6.19 13.14
N ARG A 3 2.64 7.46 13.31
CA ARG A 3 2.43 8.50 12.27
C ARG A 3 3.14 8.18 10.96
N ALA A 4 4.35 7.65 11.04
CA ALA A 4 5.11 7.24 9.86
C ALA A 4 4.43 6.07 9.14
N ARG A 5 3.97 5.07 9.89
CA ARG A 5 3.18 3.97 9.35
C ARG A 5 1.89 4.45 8.68
N ASP A 6 1.14 5.31 9.34
CA ASP A 6 -0.12 5.86 8.81
C ASP A 6 0.11 6.69 7.54
N ALA A 7 1.24 7.40 7.45
CA ALA A 7 1.65 8.10 6.23
C ALA A 7 1.95 7.12 5.09
N MET A 8 2.64 6.03 5.38
CA MET A 8 2.91 4.96 4.40
C MET A 8 1.62 4.28 3.93
N ASP A 9 0.67 4.04 4.84
CA ASP A 9 -0.62 3.43 4.50
C ASP A 9 -1.48 4.31 3.59
N ARG A 10 -1.43 5.63 3.79
CA ARG A 10 -2.14 6.58 2.93
C ARG A 10 -1.52 6.71 1.54
N ALA A 11 -0.21 6.58 1.46
CA ALA A 11 0.56 6.78 0.23
C ALA A 11 1.23 5.49 -0.27
N TYR A 12 0.59 4.35 -0.06
CA TYR A 12 1.15 3.04 -0.38
C TYR A 12 1.56 2.89 -1.86
N ALA A 13 0.88 3.56 -2.78
CA ALA A 13 1.17 3.51 -4.21
C ALA A 13 2.36 4.41 -4.63
N GLU A 14 2.80 5.32 -3.77
CA GLU A 14 3.91 6.21 -4.05
C GLU A 14 5.26 5.53 -3.82
N PRO A 15 6.32 5.98 -4.52
CA PRO A 15 7.68 5.55 -4.22
C PRO A 15 8.03 5.81 -2.75
N LEU A 16 8.58 4.81 -2.08
CA LEU A 16 9.00 4.97 -0.69
C LEU A 16 10.28 5.81 -0.60
N ASP A 17 10.16 6.99 -0.05
CA ASP A 17 11.30 7.76 0.43
C ASP A 17 11.44 7.59 1.95
N VAL A 18 12.34 6.71 2.34
CA VAL A 18 12.57 6.38 3.76
C VAL A 18 13.01 7.60 4.56
N ARG A 19 13.79 8.49 3.95
CA ARG A 19 14.24 9.74 4.59
C ARG A 19 13.05 10.65 4.91
N THR A 20 12.15 10.81 3.96
CA THR A 20 10.95 11.62 4.14
C THR A 20 10.04 11.03 5.22
N VAL A 21 9.84 9.71 5.22
CA VAL A 21 9.04 9.04 6.24
C VAL A 21 9.69 9.10 7.63
N ALA A 22 11.01 9.01 7.71
CA ALA A 22 11.75 9.17 8.97
C ALA A 22 11.59 10.58 9.54
N ALA A 23 11.55 11.61 8.68
CA ALA A 23 11.28 12.98 9.09
C ALA A 23 9.89 13.15 9.74
N VAL A 24 8.88 12.43 9.29
CA VAL A 24 7.55 12.39 9.94
C VAL A 24 7.63 11.88 11.38
N ALA A 25 8.55 10.96 11.63
CA ALA A 25 8.81 10.41 12.97
C ALA A 25 9.82 11.24 13.78
N HIS A 26 10.36 12.32 13.21
CA HIS A 26 11.39 13.20 13.80
C HIS A 26 12.68 12.47 14.21
N VAL A 27 13.11 11.51 13.38
CA VAL A 27 14.32 10.71 13.60
C VAL A 27 15.16 10.60 12.32
N CYS A 28 16.44 10.24 12.48
CA CYS A 28 17.27 9.95 11.32
C CYS A 28 16.86 8.60 10.66
N GLU A 29 17.19 8.45 9.39
CA GLU A 29 16.83 7.28 8.57
C GLU A 29 17.27 5.95 9.21
N ALA A 30 18.52 5.85 9.64
CA ALA A 30 19.07 4.63 10.22
C ALA A 30 18.34 4.21 11.52
N TYR A 31 18.04 5.18 12.36
CA TYR A 31 17.26 4.95 13.58
C TYR A 31 15.82 4.55 13.24
N PHE A 32 15.23 5.21 12.24
CA PHE A 32 13.87 4.91 11.78
C PHE A 32 13.75 3.46 11.32
N ILE A 33 14.62 3.00 10.40
CA ILE A 33 14.58 1.63 9.88
C ILE A 33 14.69 0.60 11.01
N ARG A 34 15.64 0.80 11.91
CA ARG A 34 15.89 -0.12 13.03
C ARG A 34 14.72 -0.16 14.00
N THR A 35 14.20 1.01 14.38
CA THR A 35 13.08 1.11 15.32
C THR A 35 11.77 0.64 14.71
N PHE A 36 11.53 0.96 13.43
CA PHE A 36 10.37 0.47 12.71
C PHE A 36 10.34 -1.06 12.71
N ARG A 37 11.48 -1.68 12.38
CA ARG A 37 11.60 -3.15 12.43
C ARG A 37 11.40 -3.71 13.83
N ALA A 38 11.92 -3.07 14.86
CA ALA A 38 11.73 -3.51 16.24
C ALA A 38 10.27 -3.43 16.69
N VAL A 39 9.54 -2.38 16.26
CA VAL A 39 8.12 -2.15 16.64
C VAL A 39 7.16 -3.01 15.83
N PHE A 40 7.38 -3.12 14.51
CA PHE A 40 6.45 -3.77 13.59
C PHE A 40 6.90 -5.14 13.07
N GLY A 41 8.09 -5.60 13.43
CA GLY A 41 8.62 -6.89 13.03
C GLY A 41 9.19 -6.97 11.61
N GLU A 42 9.07 -5.91 10.83
CA GLU A 42 9.53 -5.86 9.43
C GLU A 42 10.08 -4.47 9.07
N THR A 43 10.91 -4.42 8.03
CA THR A 43 11.46 -3.13 7.55
C THR A 43 10.37 -2.27 6.90
N PRO A 44 10.54 -0.94 6.85
CA PRO A 44 9.59 -0.06 6.17
C PRO A 44 9.29 -0.47 4.73
N ASN A 45 10.33 -0.87 3.98
CA ASN A 45 10.16 -1.32 2.60
C ASN A 45 9.34 -2.61 2.51
N ARG A 46 9.61 -3.59 3.37
CA ARG A 46 8.85 -4.85 3.42
C ARG A 46 7.39 -4.61 3.80
N TYR A 47 7.16 -3.76 4.78
CA TYR A 47 5.83 -3.31 5.19
C TYR A 47 5.05 -2.74 4.00
N LEU A 48 5.65 -1.78 3.26
CA LEU A 48 5.00 -1.16 2.11
C LEU A 48 4.68 -2.18 1.01
N GLN A 49 5.62 -3.07 0.70
CA GLN A 49 5.40 -4.13 -0.29
C GLN A 49 4.23 -5.04 0.11
N ARG A 50 4.14 -5.41 1.38
CA ARG A 50 3.03 -6.20 1.91
C ARG A 50 1.68 -5.45 1.78
N ARG A 51 1.65 -4.17 2.14
CA ARG A 51 0.44 -3.35 1.99
C ARG A 51 -0.02 -3.23 0.54
N ARG A 52 0.91 -3.09 -0.39
CA ARG A 52 0.62 -3.09 -1.83
C ARG A 52 0.02 -4.41 -2.29
N VAL A 53 0.58 -5.52 -1.85
CA VAL A 53 0.05 -6.87 -2.15
C VAL A 53 -1.35 -7.05 -1.56
N GLU A 54 -1.57 -6.69 -0.31
CA GLU A 54 -2.90 -6.74 0.34
C GLU A 54 -3.93 -5.93 -0.44
N ARG A 55 -3.58 -4.73 -0.87
CA ARG A 55 -4.47 -3.90 -1.71
C ARG A 55 -4.75 -4.54 -3.06
N SER A 56 -3.73 -5.15 -3.68
CA SER A 56 -3.90 -5.85 -4.95
C SER A 56 -4.81 -7.06 -4.84
N MET A 57 -4.77 -7.79 -3.72
CA MET A 57 -5.69 -8.91 -3.46
C MET A 57 -7.15 -8.45 -3.51
N PHE A 58 -7.46 -7.32 -2.89
CA PHE A 58 -8.79 -6.72 -2.96
C PHE A 58 -9.18 -6.38 -4.40
N LEU A 59 -8.31 -5.67 -5.14
CA LEU A 59 -8.58 -5.27 -6.52
C LEU A 59 -8.74 -6.48 -7.47
N LEU A 60 -7.96 -7.54 -7.27
CA LEU A 60 -8.06 -8.77 -8.05
C LEU A 60 -9.42 -9.47 -7.88
N ARG A 61 -10.02 -9.37 -6.70
CA ARG A 61 -11.32 -9.99 -6.38
C ARG A 61 -12.51 -9.14 -6.79
N GLU A 62 -12.40 -7.83 -6.61
CA GLU A 62 -13.53 -6.90 -6.69
C GLU A 62 -13.62 -6.18 -8.05
N THR A 63 -12.60 -6.32 -8.90
CA THR A 63 -12.57 -5.68 -10.22
C THR A 63 -12.14 -6.64 -11.33
N ASP A 64 -12.51 -6.31 -12.57
CA ASP A 64 -12.09 -7.02 -13.77
C ASP A 64 -10.81 -6.42 -14.40
N ARG A 65 -10.14 -5.52 -13.69
CA ARG A 65 -8.92 -4.86 -14.17
C ARG A 65 -7.82 -5.89 -14.41
N SER A 66 -6.98 -5.63 -15.41
CA SER A 66 -5.86 -6.52 -15.71
C SER A 66 -4.86 -6.60 -14.54
N VAL A 67 -4.17 -7.73 -14.43
CA VAL A 67 -3.10 -7.89 -13.42
C VAL A 67 -2.02 -6.82 -13.57
N THR A 68 -1.69 -6.44 -14.81
CA THR A 68 -0.72 -5.38 -15.11
C THR A 68 -1.20 -4.01 -14.61
N ASP A 69 -2.46 -3.66 -14.85
CA ASP A 69 -3.03 -2.39 -14.39
C ASP A 69 -3.04 -2.33 -12.85
N ILE A 70 -3.44 -3.41 -12.20
CA ILE A 70 -3.43 -3.51 -10.73
C ILE A 70 -2.00 -3.38 -10.19
N CYS A 71 -1.03 -4.04 -10.81
CA CYS A 71 0.38 -3.94 -10.47
C CYS A 71 0.86 -2.48 -10.43
N LEU A 72 0.55 -1.73 -11.49
CA LEU A 72 0.93 -0.31 -11.59
C LEU A 72 0.17 0.56 -10.60
N ASP A 73 -1.12 0.33 -10.43
CA ASP A 73 -1.97 1.09 -9.51
C ASP A 73 -1.55 0.99 -8.05
N VAL A 74 -1.09 -0.18 -7.63
CA VAL A 74 -0.62 -0.37 -6.24
C VAL A 74 0.84 0.07 -6.04
N GLY A 75 1.48 0.61 -7.07
CA GLY A 75 2.79 1.25 -6.98
C GLY A 75 3.99 0.37 -7.33
N PHE A 76 3.78 -0.80 -7.93
CA PHE A 76 4.89 -1.57 -8.52
C PHE A 76 5.22 -1.06 -9.92
N THR A 77 6.50 -1.02 -10.24
CA THR A 77 7.00 -0.63 -11.57
C THR A 77 7.29 -1.83 -12.47
N SER A 78 7.34 -3.03 -11.90
CA SER A 78 7.66 -4.28 -12.59
C SER A 78 6.65 -5.36 -12.26
N LEU A 79 6.02 -5.91 -13.30
CA LEU A 79 5.08 -7.03 -13.15
C LEU A 79 5.78 -8.28 -12.60
N GLY A 80 7.05 -8.52 -12.99
CA GLY A 80 7.84 -9.64 -12.49
C GLY A 80 8.09 -9.54 -10.98
N THR A 81 8.48 -8.38 -10.49
CA THR A 81 8.67 -8.11 -9.05
C THR A 81 7.36 -8.26 -8.29
N PHE A 82 6.28 -7.70 -8.82
CA PHE A 82 4.94 -7.83 -8.24
C PHE A 82 4.51 -9.30 -8.11
N SER A 83 4.59 -10.05 -9.21
CA SER A 83 4.17 -11.47 -9.23
C SER A 83 4.98 -12.34 -8.28
N ARG A 84 6.28 -12.10 -8.18
CA ARG A 84 7.17 -12.80 -7.26
C ARG A 84 6.81 -12.52 -5.80
N LEU A 85 6.66 -11.24 -5.45
CA LEU A 85 6.30 -10.83 -4.09
C LEU A 85 4.89 -11.27 -3.71
N PHE A 86 3.94 -11.19 -4.64
CA PHE A 86 2.58 -11.66 -4.44
C PHE A 86 2.61 -13.17 -4.10
N ARG A 87 3.30 -13.97 -4.90
CA ARG A 87 3.44 -15.42 -4.65
C ARG A 87 4.16 -15.71 -3.33
N GLU A 88 5.17 -14.95 -2.98
CA GLU A 88 5.90 -15.10 -1.70
C GLU A 88 4.99 -14.82 -0.50
N ILE A 89 4.15 -13.80 -0.58
CA ILE A 89 3.30 -13.35 0.54
C ILE A 89 1.99 -14.15 0.60
N VAL A 90 1.37 -14.42 -0.54
CA VAL A 90 0.02 -15.03 -0.65
C VAL A 90 0.09 -16.55 -0.87
N GLY A 91 1.16 -17.05 -1.48
CA GLY A 91 1.35 -18.47 -1.78
C GLY A 91 0.95 -18.88 -3.19
N GLU A 92 0.34 -18.00 -3.97
CA GLU A 92 -0.10 -18.24 -5.34
C GLU A 92 0.10 -17.04 -6.25
N THR A 93 -0.01 -17.23 -7.56
CA THR A 93 0.14 -16.12 -8.52
C THR A 93 -1.07 -15.18 -8.47
N PRO A 94 -0.92 -13.90 -8.88
CA PRO A 94 -2.04 -12.97 -8.94
C PRO A 94 -3.20 -13.48 -9.81
N SER A 95 -2.92 -14.10 -10.96
CA SER A 95 -3.93 -14.69 -11.84
C SER A 95 -4.60 -15.90 -11.21
N GLY A 96 -3.83 -16.77 -10.55
CA GLY A 96 -4.36 -17.92 -9.82
C GLY A 96 -5.27 -17.48 -8.67
N TYR A 97 -4.85 -16.47 -7.93
CA TYR A 97 -5.65 -15.88 -6.84
C TYR A 97 -7.01 -15.36 -7.35
N ARG A 98 -7.03 -14.64 -8.48
CA ARG A 98 -8.28 -14.17 -9.10
C ARG A 98 -9.21 -15.31 -9.48
N GLN A 99 -8.67 -16.36 -10.07
CA GLN A 99 -9.47 -17.53 -10.49
C GLN A 99 -10.01 -18.35 -9.32
N GLY A 100 -9.22 -18.48 -8.26
CA GLY A 100 -9.57 -19.28 -7.09
C GLY A 100 -10.48 -18.58 -6.08
N HIS A 101 -10.52 -17.25 -6.10
CA HIS A 101 -11.24 -16.45 -5.11
C HIS A 101 -12.25 -15.53 -5.82
N GLY A 102 -13.53 -15.88 -5.75
CA GLY A 102 -14.60 -15.02 -6.22
C GLY A 102 -14.75 -13.72 -5.42
N PRO A 103 -15.65 -12.81 -5.85
CA PRO A 103 -15.93 -11.58 -5.13
C PRO A 103 -16.32 -11.86 -3.68
N ILE A 104 -15.90 -10.97 -2.78
CA ILE A 104 -16.28 -11.08 -1.37
C ILE A 104 -17.79 -10.86 -1.26
N VAL A 105 -18.53 -11.92 -0.97
CA VAL A 105 -19.95 -11.81 -0.66
C VAL A 105 -20.07 -11.23 0.75
N ALA A 106 -19.97 -9.91 0.84
CA ALA A 106 -20.19 -9.19 2.08
C ALA A 106 -21.70 -8.89 2.28
N PRO A 107 -22.17 -8.72 3.52
CA PRO A 107 -23.50 -8.19 3.76
C PRO A 107 -23.73 -6.89 2.97
N HIS A 108 -24.95 -6.68 2.50
CA HIS A 108 -25.30 -5.59 1.57
C HIS A 108 -24.79 -4.19 1.98
N CYS A 109 -24.75 -3.89 3.26
CA CYS A 109 -24.21 -2.63 3.77
C CYS A 109 -22.69 -2.49 3.58
N VAL A 110 -21.94 -3.58 3.64
CA VAL A 110 -20.49 -3.60 3.41
C VAL A 110 -20.17 -3.55 1.91
N GLN A 111 -21.00 -4.19 1.07
CA GLN A 111 -20.89 -4.08 -0.37
C GLN A 111 -21.08 -2.64 -0.87
N LEU A 112 -22.06 -1.91 -0.34
CA LEU A 112 -22.28 -0.51 -0.68
C LEU A 112 -21.12 0.39 -0.26
N ALA A 113 -20.50 0.14 0.87
CA ALA A 113 -19.32 0.85 1.33
C ALA A 113 -18.09 0.52 0.47
N ALA A 114 -17.94 -0.73 0.03
CA ALA A 114 -16.86 -1.18 -0.85
C ALA A 114 -17.05 -0.72 -2.30
N MET A 115 -18.30 -0.56 -2.74
CA MET A 115 -18.66 -0.09 -4.08
C MET A 115 -18.64 1.43 -4.23
N ARG A 116 -18.44 2.18 -3.17
CA ARG A 116 -18.25 3.63 -3.30
C ARG A 116 -17.05 3.88 -4.21
N PRO A 117 -17.21 4.68 -5.26
CA PRO A 117 -16.17 4.93 -6.27
C PRO A 117 -15.00 5.76 -5.74
N VAL A 118 -14.82 5.78 -4.44
CA VAL A 118 -13.66 6.36 -3.76
C VAL A 118 -12.36 5.82 -4.34
N VAL A 119 -12.43 4.62 -4.92
CA VAL A 119 -11.26 3.94 -5.46
C VAL A 119 -10.75 4.59 -6.76
N ALA A 120 -11.62 5.09 -7.61
CA ALA A 120 -11.18 5.66 -8.89
C ALA A 120 -10.77 7.13 -8.79
N ALA A 121 -11.35 7.87 -7.88
CA ALA A 121 -10.99 9.27 -7.64
C ALA A 121 -9.83 9.42 -6.66
N GLY A 122 -9.61 8.41 -5.81
CA GLY A 122 -8.63 8.48 -4.74
C GLY A 122 -7.20 8.26 -5.17
N THR A 123 -6.95 7.57 -6.28
CA THR A 123 -5.58 7.18 -6.64
C THR A 123 -4.71 8.38 -7.05
N ARG A 124 -5.27 9.42 -7.63
CA ARG A 124 -4.53 10.64 -7.96
C ARG A 124 -4.50 11.65 -6.82
N ALA A 125 -5.52 11.69 -5.99
CA ALA A 125 -5.58 12.57 -4.84
C ALA A 125 -4.69 12.06 -3.69
N GLU A 126 -4.52 10.76 -3.55
CA GLU A 126 -3.65 10.17 -2.54
C GLU A 126 -2.16 10.42 -2.81
N SER A 127 -1.75 10.47 -4.09
CA SER A 127 -0.38 10.84 -4.47
C SER A 127 0.00 12.25 -4.03
N SER A 128 -0.93 13.18 -4.14
CA SER A 128 -0.76 14.55 -3.69
C SER A 128 -0.73 14.64 -2.16
N SER A 129 -1.55 13.86 -1.50
CA SER A 129 -1.74 13.92 -0.06
C SER A 129 -0.54 13.40 0.75
N PHE A 130 0.28 12.50 0.18
CA PHE A 130 1.49 12.04 0.85
C PHE A 130 2.51 13.17 1.01
N ARG A 131 2.72 13.95 -0.04
CA ARG A 131 3.62 15.11 0.00
C ARG A 131 3.09 16.21 0.91
N GLU A 132 1.77 16.45 0.87
CA GLU A 132 1.13 17.45 1.74
C GLU A 132 1.12 17.03 3.19
N ALA A 133 0.81 15.77 3.49
CA ALA A 133 0.82 15.26 4.86
C ALA A 133 2.23 15.29 5.48
N ILE A 134 3.26 15.09 4.67
CA ILE A 134 4.65 15.16 5.11
C ILE A 134 5.10 16.61 5.24
N GLY A 135 4.72 17.48 4.30
CA GLY A 135 5.03 18.90 4.35
C GLY A 135 4.35 19.64 5.50
N ALA A 136 3.12 19.28 5.81
CA ALA A 136 2.36 19.84 6.93
C ALA A 136 2.84 19.36 8.31
N SER A 137 3.57 18.25 8.35
CA SER A 137 4.14 17.71 9.59
C SER A 137 5.56 18.20 9.88
N ALA A 138 6.14 19.02 9.02
CA ALA A 138 7.39 19.69 9.32
C ALA A 138 7.10 20.73 10.41
N PRO A 139 7.50 20.51 11.65
CA PRO A 139 7.31 21.53 12.66
C PRO A 139 8.22 22.67 12.31
N VAL A 140 7.65 23.81 12.31
CA VAL A 140 8.38 25.05 12.45
C VAL A 140 9.09 24.94 13.79
N GLY A 141 10.34 24.62 13.69
CA GLY A 141 11.25 24.26 14.72
C GLY A 141 11.45 24.96 15.93
#